data_a0517f13cdf8039f348970294d707378
#
_entry.id   a0517f13cdf8039f348970294d707378
#
_cell.length_a   1.000
_cell.length_b   1.000
_cell.length_c   1.000
_cell.angle_alpha   90.00
_cell.angle_beta   90.00
_cell.angle_gamma   90.00
#
_symmetry.space_group_name_H-M   'P 1'
#
loop_
_entity.id
_entity.type
_entity.pdbx_description
1 polymer ?
#
loop_
_entity_poly.entity_id
_entity_poly.type
_entity_poly.pdbx_seq_one_letter_code
_entity_poly.pdbx_strand_id
1 'polypeptide(L)'
;MSICRFLKWVMLLLVIFPSLFDPSLSHFDSAKKKQMREKVRKMFYHAYENYMTHAFPHDELKPLTRSFTDSLSELGNLKLEHLPQNYNGTALTLIESLSSLVILGNYTEFERAVLWLSENLSFDVDARVNLFEGNIRVLGGLVSAHILATDSMNRLIQGSYKNQLLDLAKDLGQRFLPAFDTPTGLPYAWINLKYGVMKNETTETSTSGCGSLILEMGALSRLTGDPKYESASLRALQKLWSMRSSLNLLGTTLDVETGEWIEHSSGIGAGVDSFYEYLFKAHILFGKEDFWRMFHSAYLAVQKYFRHGPWYHEADMRTGKATYWQLTSLQAFWPGLQVLVGDIEAANSSHREFVHVWKKFGVLPERYLLDHQMVHPTEKYYPLRPELAESTFYLYQATKDPWYIEVGEAIVDSLNLYTKVEGGFASIRDVTTMQTEDHQHSFFLAETCKYLYLLFDDSFLVDRNYIFTTEGHPLPVLSAWHERLPEIYIPSNWTCVKKEKPKRASAMSLQVCPALSLNSRHGEQLVESACHIPDAQNDHKCFSDEECGVDSTSCRRRSCSLGGYCGLWLII
;
A
#
# COMPACT_ATOMS: atom_id res chain seq x y z
N MET A 1 -27.09 -8.84 -44.80
CA MET A 1 -26.58 -7.46 -45.06
C MET A 1 -25.20 -7.59 -45.68
N SER A 2 -25.06 -7.08 -46.94
CA SER A 2 -23.89 -7.38 -47.79
C SER A 2 -22.63 -6.70 -47.24
N ILE A 3 -21.48 -7.41 -47.26
CA ILE A 3 -20.11 -6.94 -46.97
C ILE A 3 -19.82 -5.54 -47.56
N CYS A 4 -20.42 -5.25 -48.74
CA CYS A 4 -20.30 -3.96 -49.41
C CYS A 4 -20.96 -2.78 -48.66
N ARG A 5 -21.99 -3.03 -47.83
CA ARG A 5 -22.60 -1.98 -46.94
C ARG A 5 -21.77 -1.74 -45.68
N PHE A 6 -21.16 -2.78 -45.13
CA PHE A 6 -20.26 -2.66 -44.00
C PHE A 6 -18.99 -1.88 -44.34
N LEU A 7 -18.37 -2.17 -45.49
CA LEU A 7 -17.22 -1.43 -46.02
C LEU A 7 -17.54 0.05 -46.30
N LYS A 8 -18.73 0.37 -46.78
CA LYS A 8 -19.16 1.77 -46.97
C LYS A 8 -19.33 2.52 -45.65
N TRP A 9 -19.83 1.87 -44.59
CA TRP A 9 -19.94 2.48 -43.28
C TRP A 9 -18.58 2.69 -42.62
N VAL A 10 -17.65 1.75 -42.76
CA VAL A 10 -16.26 1.89 -42.26
C VAL A 10 -15.54 3.02 -43.00
N MET A 11 -15.69 3.12 -44.34
CA MET A 11 -15.13 4.23 -45.12
C MET A 11 -15.77 5.58 -44.77
N LEU A 12 -17.06 5.62 -44.47
CA LEU A 12 -17.75 6.84 -44.05
C LEU A 12 -17.29 7.32 -42.66
N LEU A 13 -17.06 6.39 -41.74
CA LEU A 13 -16.48 6.69 -40.41
C LEU A 13 -15.05 7.23 -40.49
N LEU A 14 -14.23 6.70 -41.42
CA LEU A 14 -12.87 7.18 -41.67
C LEU A 14 -12.82 8.59 -42.29
N VAL A 15 -13.87 8.98 -43.01
CA VAL A 15 -13.99 10.32 -43.63
C VAL A 15 -14.59 11.36 -42.68
N ILE A 16 -15.47 10.92 -41.75
CA ILE A 16 -16.17 11.82 -40.82
C ILE A 16 -15.33 12.08 -39.56
N PHE A 17 -14.46 11.14 -39.17
CA PHE A 17 -13.57 11.27 -37.99
C PHE A 17 -12.10 11.00 -38.37
N PRO A 18 -11.47 11.84 -39.21
CA PRO A 18 -10.06 11.65 -39.54
C PRO A 18 -9.11 11.77 -38.32
N SER A 19 -9.54 12.49 -37.26
CA SER A 19 -8.79 12.66 -36.02
C SER A 19 -8.68 11.39 -35.14
N LEU A 20 -9.53 10.37 -35.39
CA LEU A 20 -9.45 9.09 -34.66
C LEU A 20 -8.31 8.18 -35.17
N PHE A 21 -7.69 8.50 -36.32
CA PHE A 21 -6.60 7.74 -36.92
C PHE A 21 -5.48 8.64 -37.46
N ASP A 22 -5.20 9.75 -36.76
CA ASP A 22 -4.05 10.59 -37.09
C ASP A 22 -2.77 9.97 -36.50
N PRO A 23 -1.89 9.38 -37.31
CA PRO A 23 -0.64 8.78 -36.85
C PRO A 23 0.30 9.83 -36.22
N SER A 24 0.10 11.13 -36.53
CA SER A 24 0.93 12.22 -35.98
C SER A 24 0.62 12.48 -34.51
N LEU A 25 -0.65 12.31 -34.08
CA LEU A 25 -1.04 12.42 -32.66
C LEU A 25 -0.43 11.32 -31.81
N SER A 26 -0.43 10.07 -32.31
CA SER A 26 0.19 8.94 -31.60
C SER A 26 1.71 9.05 -31.52
N HIS A 27 2.35 9.62 -32.55
CA HIS A 27 3.79 9.83 -32.59
C HIS A 27 4.22 10.98 -31.67
N PHE A 28 3.43 12.04 -31.58
CA PHE A 28 3.68 13.16 -30.67
C PHE A 28 3.59 12.72 -29.21
N ASP A 29 2.58 11.93 -28.85
CA ASP A 29 2.42 11.37 -27.51
C ASP A 29 3.60 10.46 -27.11
N SER A 30 4.07 9.61 -28.02
CA SER A 30 5.23 8.74 -27.80
C SER A 30 6.53 9.52 -27.59
N ALA A 31 6.78 10.59 -28.36
CA ALA A 31 7.98 11.42 -28.20
C ALA A 31 7.97 12.17 -26.86
N LYS A 32 6.81 12.71 -26.47
CA LYS A 32 6.63 13.40 -25.17
C LYS A 32 6.83 12.44 -24.00
N LYS A 33 6.22 11.26 -24.03
CA LYS A 33 6.44 10.23 -23.01
C LYS A 33 7.92 9.87 -22.85
N LYS A 34 8.62 9.64 -23.96
CA LYS A 34 10.05 9.35 -23.95
C LYS A 34 10.85 10.49 -23.30
N GLN A 35 10.52 11.74 -23.62
CA GLN A 35 11.17 12.91 -23.02
C GLN A 35 10.91 12.97 -21.51
N MET A 36 9.68 12.77 -21.08
CA MET A 36 9.29 12.81 -19.67
C MET A 36 9.92 11.64 -18.89
N ARG A 37 9.91 10.44 -19.46
CA ARG A 37 10.61 9.28 -18.90
C ARG A 37 12.09 9.60 -18.59
N GLU A 38 12.81 10.18 -19.55
CA GLU A 38 14.22 10.55 -19.34
C GLU A 38 14.38 11.69 -18.32
N LYS A 39 13.40 12.58 -18.21
CA LYS A 39 13.39 13.62 -17.18
C LYS A 39 13.23 13.02 -15.78
N VAL A 40 12.30 12.06 -15.60
CA VAL A 40 12.13 11.33 -14.33
C VAL A 40 13.34 10.48 -14.01
N ARG A 41 13.94 9.80 -15.01
CA ARG A 41 15.19 9.05 -14.83
C ARG A 41 16.30 9.94 -14.27
N LYS A 42 16.46 11.14 -14.80
CA LYS A 42 17.45 12.13 -14.29
C LYS A 42 17.11 12.60 -12.87
N MET A 43 15.83 12.75 -12.53
CA MET A 43 15.41 13.07 -11.16
C MET A 43 15.81 11.96 -10.20
N PHE A 44 15.49 10.71 -10.55
CA PHE A 44 15.84 9.54 -9.75
C PHE A 44 17.36 9.48 -9.48
N TYR A 45 18.18 9.56 -10.52
CA TYR A 45 19.63 9.47 -10.33
C TYR A 45 20.21 10.67 -9.60
N HIS A 46 19.70 11.88 -9.81
CA HIS A 46 20.12 13.02 -9.03
C HIS A 46 19.85 12.83 -7.53
N ALA A 47 18.68 12.31 -7.16
CA ALA A 47 18.35 11.99 -5.78
C ALA A 47 19.17 10.81 -5.23
N TYR A 48 19.26 9.72 -5.99
CA TYR A 48 19.94 8.49 -5.60
C TYR A 48 21.45 8.67 -5.43
N GLU A 49 22.13 9.30 -6.41
CA GLU A 49 23.57 9.53 -6.37
C GLU A 49 23.96 10.45 -5.21
N ASN A 50 23.14 11.48 -4.90
CA ASN A 50 23.36 12.33 -3.74
C ASN A 50 23.15 11.56 -2.43
N TYR A 51 22.14 10.68 -2.35
CA TYR A 51 21.99 9.79 -1.20
C TYR A 51 23.23 8.88 -1.04
N MET A 52 23.66 8.21 -2.10
CA MET A 52 24.84 7.33 -2.07
C MET A 52 26.12 8.06 -1.68
N THR A 53 26.23 9.34 -2.03
CA THR A 53 27.46 10.13 -1.77
C THR A 53 27.48 10.73 -0.36
N HIS A 54 26.32 11.15 0.17
CA HIS A 54 26.27 12.00 1.36
C HIS A 54 25.57 11.35 2.57
N ALA A 55 24.71 10.37 2.35
CA ALA A 55 23.95 9.76 3.42
C ALA A 55 24.22 8.27 3.61
N PHE A 56 24.43 7.52 2.53
CA PHE A 56 24.64 6.07 2.61
C PHE A 56 25.84 5.71 3.54
N PRO A 57 25.70 4.72 4.45
CA PRO A 57 24.63 3.73 4.57
C PRO A 57 23.49 4.10 5.54
N HIS A 58 23.37 5.34 5.96
CA HIS A 58 22.28 5.83 6.80
C HIS A 58 20.93 5.80 6.05
N ASP A 59 19.82 6.00 6.79
CA ASP A 59 18.48 5.78 6.26
C ASP A 59 18.08 6.77 5.18
N GLU A 60 18.18 8.08 5.43
CA GLU A 60 17.68 9.11 4.54
C GLU A 60 18.62 10.32 4.41
N LEU A 61 18.50 11.01 3.29
CA LEU A 61 19.35 12.15 2.93
C LEU A 61 18.76 13.46 3.47
N LYS A 62 19.66 14.30 4.01
CA LYS A 62 19.43 15.73 4.23
C LYS A 62 20.07 16.52 3.08
N PRO A 63 19.27 16.90 2.05
CA PRO A 63 19.83 17.39 0.79
C PRO A 63 20.37 18.82 0.85
N LEU A 64 19.94 19.65 1.80
CA LEU A 64 20.43 21.02 1.96
C LEU A 64 21.80 21.04 2.65
N THR A 65 21.95 20.26 3.73
CA THR A 65 23.21 20.16 4.49
C THR A 65 24.14 19.06 3.97
N ARG A 66 23.69 18.20 3.04
CA ARG A 66 24.41 17.04 2.53
C ARG A 66 24.86 16.12 3.66
N SER A 67 23.95 15.82 4.54
CA SER A 67 24.10 14.91 5.67
C SER A 67 22.98 13.87 5.69
N PHE A 68 22.75 13.21 6.80
CA PHE A 68 21.80 12.10 6.91
C PHE A 68 20.90 12.21 8.14
N THR A 69 19.88 11.36 8.15
CA THR A 69 19.04 11.04 9.32
C THR A 69 18.73 9.54 9.29
N ASP A 70 18.65 8.92 10.46
CA ASP A 70 18.27 7.52 10.63
C ASP A 70 16.80 7.42 11.04
N SER A 71 15.92 7.78 10.09
CA SER A 71 14.51 8.04 10.32
C SER A 71 13.77 6.86 10.95
N LEU A 72 14.08 5.62 10.54
CA LEU A 72 13.40 4.44 11.08
C LEU A 72 13.64 4.25 12.58
N SER A 73 14.86 4.54 13.06
CA SER A 73 15.21 4.46 14.47
C SER A 73 14.94 5.75 15.22
N GLU A 74 15.09 6.91 14.62
CA GLU A 74 14.82 8.21 15.25
C GLU A 74 13.36 8.36 15.65
N LEU A 75 12.42 7.89 14.85
CA LEU A 75 10.98 7.85 15.19
C LEU A 75 10.71 7.07 16.48
N GLY A 76 11.49 6.01 16.76
CA GLY A 76 11.31 5.14 17.92
C GLY A 76 12.08 5.56 19.16
N ASN A 77 13.09 6.43 19.04
CA ASN A 77 14.04 6.73 20.11
C ASN A 77 14.15 8.24 20.29
N LEU A 78 13.41 8.78 21.26
CA LEU A 78 13.41 10.22 21.61
C LEU A 78 14.79 10.76 22.04
N LYS A 79 15.75 9.86 22.34
CA LYS A 79 17.14 10.18 22.66
C LYS A 79 18.03 9.23 21.88
N LEU A 80 18.75 9.74 20.91
CA LEU A 80 19.73 9.01 20.08
C LEU A 80 20.89 8.42 20.90
N GLU A 81 21.06 8.83 22.16
CA GLU A 81 22.09 8.35 23.09
C GLU A 81 22.02 6.85 23.38
N HIS A 82 20.89 6.19 23.04
CA HIS A 82 20.69 4.75 23.25
C HIS A 82 21.09 3.88 22.06
N LEU A 83 21.30 4.48 20.88
CA LEU A 83 21.75 3.72 19.72
C LEU A 83 23.23 3.33 19.90
N PRO A 84 23.63 2.12 19.45
CA PRO A 84 25.04 1.74 19.47
C PRO A 84 25.90 2.78 18.73
N GLN A 85 27.08 3.10 19.26
CA GLN A 85 27.99 4.09 18.64
C GLN A 85 28.39 3.76 17.20
N ASN A 86 28.26 2.49 16.80
CA ASN A 86 28.55 1.99 15.47
C ASN A 86 27.28 1.76 14.63
N TYR A 87 26.12 2.26 15.07
CA TYR A 87 24.89 2.17 14.31
C TYR A 87 24.92 3.16 13.13
N ASN A 88 24.77 2.64 11.95
CA ASN A 88 24.83 3.41 10.69
C ASN A 88 23.50 3.36 9.92
N GLY A 89 22.37 3.27 10.63
CA GLY A 89 21.05 3.12 10.00
C GLY A 89 20.77 1.71 9.49
N THR A 90 19.68 1.60 8.76
CA THR A 90 19.23 0.36 8.08
C THR A 90 19.47 0.39 6.57
N ALA A 91 20.12 1.43 6.05
CA ALA A 91 20.22 1.72 4.62
C ALA A 91 18.82 1.80 3.96
N LEU A 92 17.85 2.41 4.64
CA LEU A 92 16.43 2.43 4.28
C LEU A 92 16.21 2.85 2.83
N THR A 93 16.75 3.99 2.42
CA THR A 93 16.61 4.49 1.03
C THR A 93 17.18 3.52 -0.01
N LEU A 94 18.27 2.81 0.30
CA LEU A 94 18.81 1.80 -0.59
C LEU A 94 17.84 0.61 -0.75
N ILE A 95 17.33 0.07 0.37
CA ILE A 95 16.39 -1.05 0.36
C ILE A 95 15.14 -0.70 -0.44
N GLU A 96 14.53 0.44 -0.15
CA GLU A 96 13.30 0.90 -0.81
C GLU A 96 13.52 1.22 -2.30
N SER A 97 14.74 1.63 -2.69
CA SER A 97 15.11 1.91 -4.08
C SER A 97 15.35 0.67 -4.94
N LEU A 98 15.51 -0.52 -4.36
CA LEU A 98 15.89 -1.75 -5.10
C LEU A 98 14.94 -2.04 -6.25
N SER A 99 13.62 -2.04 -6.00
CA SER A 99 12.64 -2.29 -7.05
C SER A 99 12.61 -1.18 -8.11
N SER A 100 12.86 0.06 -7.73
CA SER A 100 12.98 1.18 -8.67
C SER A 100 14.20 1.04 -9.60
N LEU A 101 15.33 0.58 -9.08
CA LEU A 101 16.53 0.31 -9.91
C LEU A 101 16.23 -0.73 -11.00
N VAL A 102 15.50 -1.79 -10.66
CA VAL A 102 15.08 -2.82 -11.63
C VAL A 102 14.13 -2.24 -12.67
N ILE A 103 13.11 -1.49 -12.26
CA ILE A 103 12.12 -0.85 -13.13
C ILE A 103 12.79 0.15 -14.09
N LEU A 104 13.77 0.91 -13.62
CA LEU A 104 14.54 1.84 -14.44
C LEU A 104 15.61 1.14 -15.31
N GLY A 105 15.79 -0.17 -15.17
CA GLY A 105 16.74 -0.98 -15.95
C GLY A 105 18.20 -0.88 -15.50
N ASN A 106 18.48 -0.43 -14.27
CA ASN A 106 19.84 -0.39 -13.71
C ASN A 106 20.17 -1.66 -12.93
N TYR A 107 20.30 -2.74 -13.63
CA TYR A 107 20.56 -4.07 -13.07
C TYR A 107 21.94 -4.17 -12.39
N THR A 108 22.93 -3.46 -12.89
CA THR A 108 24.28 -3.44 -12.31
C THR A 108 24.29 -2.84 -10.91
N GLU A 109 23.60 -1.71 -10.73
CA GLU A 109 23.49 -1.07 -9.42
C GLU A 109 22.62 -1.86 -8.46
N PHE A 110 21.54 -2.47 -8.96
CA PHE A 110 20.74 -3.40 -8.19
C PHE A 110 21.58 -4.56 -7.65
N GLU A 111 22.38 -5.20 -8.51
CA GLU A 111 23.26 -6.31 -8.12
C GLU A 111 24.29 -5.88 -7.06
N ARG A 112 24.92 -4.73 -7.26
CA ARG A 112 25.86 -4.14 -6.29
C ARG A 112 25.18 -3.90 -4.94
N ALA A 113 23.98 -3.33 -4.95
CA ALA A 113 23.22 -3.05 -3.74
C ALA A 113 22.83 -4.34 -2.99
N VAL A 114 22.39 -5.37 -3.71
CA VAL A 114 22.04 -6.69 -3.13
C VAL A 114 23.27 -7.33 -2.47
N LEU A 115 24.43 -7.29 -3.13
CA LEU A 115 25.68 -7.84 -2.56
C LEU A 115 26.06 -7.08 -1.29
N TRP A 116 26.04 -5.74 -1.34
CA TRP A 116 26.37 -4.94 -0.16
C TRP A 116 25.44 -5.22 1.02
N LEU A 117 24.12 -5.27 0.78
CA LEU A 117 23.12 -5.56 1.83
C LEU A 117 23.35 -6.95 2.44
N SER A 118 23.66 -7.95 1.61
CA SER A 118 23.90 -9.32 2.08
C SER A 118 25.14 -9.45 2.97
N GLU A 119 26.11 -8.58 2.82
CA GLU A 119 27.37 -8.61 3.57
C GLU A 119 27.37 -7.69 4.80
N ASN A 120 26.58 -6.62 4.79
CA ASN A 120 26.69 -5.55 5.77
C ASN A 120 25.43 -5.30 6.61
N LEU A 121 24.22 -5.68 6.12
CA LEU A 121 22.97 -5.44 6.85
C LEU A 121 22.74 -6.51 7.91
N SER A 122 22.45 -6.07 9.13
CA SER A 122 22.04 -6.93 10.25
C SER A 122 20.93 -6.25 11.05
N PHE A 123 19.94 -7.04 11.43
CA PHE A 123 18.85 -6.58 12.30
C PHE A 123 19.09 -6.94 13.78
N ASP A 124 20.23 -7.53 14.13
CA ASP A 124 20.62 -7.76 15.53
C ASP A 124 21.16 -6.49 16.19
N VAL A 125 20.30 -5.48 16.28
CA VAL A 125 20.65 -4.15 16.75
C VAL A 125 19.69 -3.71 17.85
N ASP A 126 20.23 -3.05 18.88
CA ASP A 126 19.45 -2.44 19.96
C ASP A 126 18.82 -1.13 19.48
N ALA A 127 17.82 -1.26 18.63
CA ALA A 127 17.05 -0.14 18.08
C ALA A 127 15.56 -0.43 18.20
N ARG A 128 14.81 0.52 18.74
CA ARG A 128 13.35 0.50 18.78
C ARG A 128 12.81 1.09 17.50
N VAL A 129 12.05 0.31 16.77
CA VAL A 129 11.48 0.69 15.46
C VAL A 129 9.97 0.58 15.46
N ASN A 130 9.32 1.34 14.61
CA ASN A 130 7.90 1.16 14.33
C ASN A 130 7.68 -0.11 13.51
N LEU A 131 6.80 -1.00 13.98
CA LEU A 131 6.52 -2.28 13.33
C LEU A 131 5.95 -2.09 11.92
N PHE A 132 4.99 -1.18 11.77
CA PHE A 132 4.35 -0.90 10.49
C PHE A 132 5.35 -0.35 9.48
N GLU A 133 6.12 0.68 9.83
CA GLU A 133 7.15 1.25 8.97
C GLU A 133 8.23 0.22 8.60
N GLY A 134 8.70 -0.55 9.56
CA GLY A 134 9.65 -1.63 9.32
C GLY A 134 9.10 -2.72 8.39
N ASN A 135 7.80 -3.03 8.47
CA ASN A 135 7.14 -4.00 7.62
C ASN A 135 6.98 -3.49 6.18
N ILE A 136 6.37 -2.33 5.99
CA ILE A 136 6.05 -1.85 4.64
C ILE A 136 7.29 -1.43 3.86
N ARG A 137 8.27 -0.79 4.52
CA ARG A 137 9.49 -0.26 3.89
C ARG A 137 10.58 -1.32 3.78
N VAL A 138 11.03 -1.86 4.92
CA VAL A 138 12.20 -2.74 4.96
C VAL A 138 11.85 -4.15 4.53
N LEU A 139 10.86 -4.77 5.20
CA LEU A 139 10.44 -6.14 4.85
C LEU A 139 9.88 -6.18 3.42
N GLY A 140 9.02 -5.24 3.06
CA GLY A 140 8.44 -5.12 1.72
C GLY A 140 9.52 -4.94 0.64
N GLY A 141 10.48 -4.05 0.88
CA GLY A 141 11.62 -3.82 -0.03
C GLY A 141 12.46 -5.08 -0.24
N LEU A 142 12.81 -5.78 0.84
CA LEU A 142 13.61 -7.02 0.78
C LEU A 142 12.86 -8.16 0.08
N VAL A 143 11.58 -8.36 0.41
CA VAL A 143 10.73 -9.40 -0.21
C VAL A 143 10.56 -9.16 -1.70
N SER A 144 10.21 -7.94 -2.08
CA SER A 144 10.06 -7.55 -3.48
C SER A 144 11.38 -7.67 -4.26
N ALA A 145 12.48 -7.20 -3.69
CA ALA A 145 13.79 -7.31 -4.32
C ALA A 145 14.24 -8.78 -4.48
N HIS A 146 13.96 -9.66 -3.50
CA HIS A 146 14.20 -11.09 -3.64
C HIS A 146 13.41 -11.69 -4.83
N ILE A 147 12.14 -11.35 -4.95
CA ILE A 147 11.27 -11.82 -6.06
C ILE A 147 11.85 -11.35 -7.40
N LEU A 148 12.22 -10.07 -7.49
CA LEU A 148 12.80 -9.51 -8.70
C LEU A 148 14.15 -10.12 -9.04
N ALA A 149 14.98 -10.45 -8.05
CA ALA A 149 16.29 -11.09 -8.23
C ALA A 149 16.18 -12.54 -8.71
N THR A 150 15.11 -13.24 -8.35
CA THR A 150 14.87 -14.65 -8.73
C THR A 150 14.03 -14.80 -9.99
N ASP A 151 13.40 -13.73 -10.48
CA ASP A 151 12.61 -13.74 -11.71
C ASP A 151 13.52 -13.89 -12.94
N SER A 152 13.36 -15.00 -13.64
CA SER A 152 14.12 -15.33 -14.85
C SER A 152 13.98 -14.30 -15.99
N MET A 153 12.88 -13.54 -16.01
CA MET A 153 12.65 -12.46 -16.98
C MET A 153 13.59 -11.27 -16.77
N ASN A 154 14.06 -11.04 -15.55
CA ASN A 154 14.93 -9.92 -15.24
C ASN A 154 16.41 -10.18 -15.54
N ARG A 155 16.81 -11.44 -15.72
CA ARG A 155 18.20 -11.86 -15.93
C ARG A 155 19.20 -11.32 -14.90
N LEU A 156 18.72 -11.12 -13.67
CA LEU A 156 19.52 -10.59 -12.59
C LEU A 156 20.35 -11.68 -11.93
N ILE A 157 21.55 -11.33 -11.49
CA ILE A 157 22.42 -12.09 -10.59
C ILE A 157 22.56 -13.58 -10.98
N GLN A 158 23.00 -13.85 -12.20
CA GLN A 158 23.25 -15.23 -12.63
C GLN A 158 24.44 -15.83 -11.88
N GLY A 159 24.13 -16.72 -10.91
CA GLY A 159 25.09 -17.60 -10.25
C GLY A 159 25.62 -17.17 -8.87
N SER A 160 25.52 -15.92 -8.46
CA SER A 160 26.01 -15.44 -7.16
C SER A 160 24.90 -15.30 -6.10
N TYR A 161 23.65 -15.09 -6.52
CA TYR A 161 22.53 -14.93 -5.62
C TYR A 161 22.03 -16.26 -5.04
N LYS A 162 22.02 -16.38 -3.72
CA LYS A 162 21.62 -17.59 -2.97
C LYS A 162 20.57 -17.27 -1.91
N ASN A 163 19.56 -16.48 -2.27
CA ASN A 163 18.46 -16.05 -1.38
C ASN A 163 18.86 -15.13 -0.22
N GLN A 164 19.97 -14.42 -0.30
CA GLN A 164 20.47 -13.57 0.81
C GLN A 164 19.42 -12.54 1.28
N LEU A 165 18.68 -11.90 0.35
CA LEU A 165 17.63 -10.96 0.73
C LEU A 165 16.45 -11.66 1.42
N LEU A 166 16.13 -12.90 1.04
CA LEU A 166 15.11 -13.69 1.72
C LEU A 166 15.53 -14.07 3.13
N ASP A 167 16.81 -14.37 3.34
CA ASP A 167 17.35 -14.66 4.67
C ASP A 167 17.27 -13.43 5.58
N LEU A 168 17.60 -12.24 5.07
CA LEU A 168 17.41 -10.97 5.77
C LEU A 168 15.93 -10.70 6.08
N ALA A 169 15.05 -10.88 5.10
CA ALA A 169 13.60 -10.72 5.28
C ALA A 169 13.05 -11.69 6.34
N LYS A 170 13.54 -12.94 6.35
CA LYS A 170 13.18 -13.95 7.34
C LYS A 170 13.65 -13.59 8.75
N ASP A 171 14.89 -13.08 8.90
CA ASP A 171 15.41 -12.60 10.19
C ASP A 171 14.55 -11.45 10.72
N LEU A 172 14.27 -10.44 9.87
CA LEU A 172 13.44 -9.30 10.26
C LEU A 172 12.01 -9.73 10.64
N GLY A 173 11.36 -10.54 9.80
CA GLY A 173 10.03 -11.08 10.07
C GLY A 173 9.98 -11.88 11.39
N GLN A 174 11.01 -12.65 11.71
CA GLN A 174 11.11 -13.37 12.98
C GLN A 174 11.22 -12.41 14.18
N ARG A 175 11.93 -11.30 14.04
CA ARG A 175 12.05 -10.25 15.07
C ARG A 175 10.76 -9.48 15.29
N PHE A 176 9.87 -9.43 14.31
CA PHE A 176 8.57 -8.77 14.42
C PHE A 176 7.51 -9.63 15.14
N LEU A 177 7.61 -10.96 15.10
CA LEU A 177 6.59 -11.85 15.69
C LEU A 177 6.27 -11.59 17.16
N PRO A 178 7.24 -11.26 18.05
CA PRO A 178 6.92 -10.96 19.45
C PRO A 178 5.96 -9.79 19.65
N ALA A 179 5.84 -8.87 18.67
CA ALA A 179 4.87 -7.78 18.75
C ALA A 179 3.42 -8.26 18.78
N PHE A 180 3.13 -9.44 18.22
CA PHE A 180 1.79 -10.04 18.19
C PHE A 180 1.43 -10.82 19.46
N ASP A 181 2.35 -10.90 20.43
CA ASP A 181 2.14 -11.61 21.69
C ASP A 181 1.38 -10.75 22.69
N THR A 182 0.14 -10.44 22.38
CA THR A 182 -0.79 -9.63 23.15
C THR A 182 -2.06 -10.42 23.47
N PRO A 183 -2.84 -10.03 24.49
CA PRO A 183 -4.11 -10.70 24.83
C PRO A 183 -5.13 -10.68 23.69
N THR A 184 -5.07 -9.67 22.81
CA THR A 184 -5.98 -9.50 21.68
C THR A 184 -5.47 -10.13 20.39
N GLY A 185 -4.16 -10.40 20.30
CA GLY A 185 -3.47 -10.80 19.08
C GLY A 185 -3.20 -9.62 18.11
N LEU A 186 -3.57 -8.39 18.48
CA LEU A 186 -3.17 -7.18 17.76
C LEU A 186 -1.73 -6.81 18.13
N PRO A 187 -0.88 -6.42 17.18
CA PRO A 187 0.52 -6.17 17.47
C PRO A 187 0.76 -4.82 18.12
N TYR A 188 1.75 -4.76 18.99
CA TYR A 188 2.35 -3.50 19.42
C TYR A 188 2.85 -2.69 18.23
N ALA A 189 2.70 -1.36 18.30
CA ALA A 189 3.21 -0.46 17.26
C ALA A 189 4.74 -0.39 17.22
N TRP A 190 5.40 -0.69 18.34
CA TRP A 190 6.84 -0.52 18.53
C TRP A 190 7.49 -1.78 19.03
N ILE A 191 8.67 -2.08 18.50
CA ILE A 191 9.46 -3.24 18.89
C ILE A 191 10.95 -2.92 18.82
N ASN A 192 11.73 -3.44 19.78
CA ASN A 192 13.17 -3.41 19.70
C ASN A 192 13.66 -4.62 18.90
N LEU A 193 14.46 -4.38 17.86
CA LEU A 193 14.92 -5.43 16.95
C LEU A 193 15.75 -6.51 17.64
N LYS A 194 16.44 -6.19 18.74
CA LYS A 194 17.26 -7.13 19.49
C LYS A 194 16.51 -7.81 20.62
N TYR A 195 15.70 -7.06 21.36
CA TYR A 195 15.12 -7.52 22.61
C TYR A 195 13.62 -7.82 22.53
N GLY A 196 12.97 -7.55 21.40
CA GLY A 196 11.53 -7.69 21.26
C GLY A 196 10.75 -6.53 21.87
N VAL A 197 9.54 -6.77 22.35
CA VAL A 197 8.70 -5.74 22.99
C VAL A 197 9.31 -5.36 24.35
N MET A 198 9.56 -4.07 24.52
CA MET A 198 10.18 -3.55 25.74
C MET A 198 9.18 -3.49 26.89
N LYS A 199 9.70 -3.61 28.13
CA LYS A 199 8.86 -3.45 29.32
C LYS A 199 8.27 -2.03 29.37
N ASN A 200 6.96 -1.94 29.61
CA ASN A 200 6.17 -0.71 29.59
C ASN A 200 6.12 -0.03 28.20
N GLU A 201 6.16 -0.82 27.12
CA GLU A 201 5.91 -0.31 25.80
C GLU A 201 4.48 0.25 25.71
N THR A 202 4.26 1.26 24.85
CA THR A 202 2.92 1.79 24.60
C THR A 202 2.01 0.74 23.99
N THR A 203 0.79 0.64 24.50
CA THR A 203 -0.24 -0.27 24.00
C THR A 203 -1.05 0.33 22.85
N GLU A 204 -0.79 1.61 22.51
CA GLU A 204 -1.49 2.31 21.45
C GLU A 204 -0.95 1.93 20.08
N THR A 205 -1.87 1.64 19.17
CA THR A 205 -1.58 1.40 17.74
C THR A 205 -2.69 1.97 16.87
N SER A 206 -2.43 2.03 15.54
CA SER A 206 -3.43 2.49 14.59
C SER A 206 -4.08 1.34 13.83
N THR A 207 -5.22 1.61 13.18
CA THR A 207 -5.89 0.65 12.30
C THR A 207 -4.99 0.24 11.14
N SER A 208 -4.30 1.19 10.47
CA SER A 208 -3.29 0.86 9.44
C SER A 208 -2.12 0.10 10.03
N GLY A 209 -1.61 0.51 11.21
CA GLY A 209 -0.46 -0.11 11.87
C GLY A 209 -0.63 -1.60 12.16
N CYS A 210 -1.83 -2.05 12.53
CA CYS A 210 -2.09 -3.47 12.77
C CYS A 210 -2.83 -4.18 11.64
N GLY A 211 -3.47 -3.46 10.72
CA GLY A 211 -4.24 -4.01 9.61
C GLY A 211 -3.50 -4.12 8.29
N SER A 212 -2.36 -3.42 8.13
CA SER A 212 -1.62 -3.35 6.86
C SER A 212 -0.28 -4.09 6.90
N LEU A 213 -0.29 -5.32 7.42
CA LEU A 213 0.90 -6.17 7.52
C LEU A 213 0.81 -7.43 6.64
N ILE A 214 -0.38 -7.72 6.11
CA ILE A 214 -0.70 -9.01 5.52
C ILE A 214 0.00 -9.25 4.17
N LEU A 215 0.30 -8.23 3.37
CA LEU A 215 0.91 -8.42 2.06
C LEU A 215 2.36 -8.90 2.20
N GLU A 216 3.16 -8.23 2.99
CA GLU A 216 4.58 -8.55 3.21
C GLU A 216 4.74 -9.84 4.01
N MET A 217 4.02 -9.97 5.14
CA MET A 217 4.05 -11.18 5.98
C MET A 217 3.51 -12.40 5.24
N GLY A 218 2.45 -12.23 4.44
CA GLY A 218 1.89 -13.30 3.62
C GLY A 218 2.81 -13.72 2.48
N ALA A 219 3.46 -12.78 1.81
CA ALA A 219 4.47 -13.06 0.80
C ALA A 219 5.68 -13.78 1.41
N LEU A 220 6.17 -13.31 2.57
CA LEU A 220 7.26 -13.96 3.30
C LEU A 220 6.93 -15.41 3.66
N SER A 221 5.70 -15.68 4.12
CA SER A 221 5.25 -17.04 4.42
C SER A 221 5.29 -17.95 3.19
N ARG A 222 4.90 -17.46 2.03
CA ARG A 222 4.91 -18.25 0.78
C ARG A 222 6.31 -18.51 0.26
N LEU A 223 7.18 -17.50 0.36
CA LEU A 223 8.57 -17.61 -0.09
C LEU A 223 9.41 -18.54 0.80
N THR A 224 9.13 -18.55 2.10
CA THR A 224 9.87 -19.37 3.08
C THR A 224 9.24 -20.75 3.31
N GLY A 225 7.97 -20.93 2.96
CA GLY A 225 7.17 -22.12 3.31
C GLY A 225 6.75 -22.16 4.79
N ASP A 226 7.02 -21.10 5.57
CA ASP A 226 6.68 -21.03 6.99
C ASP A 226 5.41 -20.16 7.17
N PRO A 227 4.25 -20.75 7.53
CA PRO A 227 2.97 -20.04 7.57
C PRO A 227 2.82 -19.09 8.76
N LYS A 228 3.76 -19.05 9.70
CA LYS A 228 3.62 -18.27 10.95
C LYS A 228 3.47 -16.77 10.72
N TYR A 229 4.14 -16.20 9.70
CA TYR A 229 4.10 -14.77 9.42
C TYR A 229 2.72 -14.34 8.91
N GLU A 230 2.18 -15.06 7.90
CA GLU A 230 0.82 -14.81 7.44
C GLU A 230 -0.21 -15.07 8.54
N SER A 231 -0.05 -16.15 9.32
CA SER A 231 -0.97 -16.49 10.40
C SER A 231 -1.04 -15.40 11.47
N ALA A 232 0.07 -14.77 11.85
CA ALA A 232 0.11 -13.68 12.81
C ALA A 232 -0.63 -12.44 12.29
N SER A 233 -0.29 -11.97 11.09
CA SER A 233 -0.89 -10.79 10.49
C SER A 233 -2.37 -10.99 10.11
N LEU A 234 -2.75 -12.17 9.63
CA LEU A 234 -4.15 -12.52 9.34
C LEU A 234 -5.01 -12.48 10.61
N ARG A 235 -4.50 -13.03 11.72
CA ARG A 235 -5.20 -13.00 13.01
C ARG A 235 -5.41 -11.58 13.51
N ALA A 236 -4.37 -10.74 13.44
CA ALA A 236 -4.47 -9.33 13.80
C ALA A 236 -5.54 -8.61 12.96
N LEU A 237 -5.52 -8.81 11.65
CA LEU A 237 -6.49 -8.20 10.72
C LEU A 237 -7.93 -8.68 10.99
N GLN A 238 -8.14 -9.98 11.22
CA GLN A 238 -9.45 -10.53 11.57
C GLN A 238 -9.96 -9.98 12.91
N LYS A 239 -9.08 -9.89 13.93
CA LYS A 239 -9.42 -9.30 15.21
C LYS A 239 -9.82 -7.84 15.06
N LEU A 240 -9.02 -7.04 14.34
CA LEU A 240 -9.29 -5.64 14.04
C LEU A 240 -10.66 -5.47 13.37
N TRP A 241 -10.94 -6.26 12.32
CA TRP A 241 -12.23 -6.24 11.65
C TRP A 241 -13.39 -6.61 12.57
N SER A 242 -13.18 -7.52 13.51
CA SER A 242 -14.23 -7.88 14.50
C SER A 242 -14.59 -6.75 15.45
N MET A 243 -13.75 -5.73 15.57
CA MET A 243 -13.94 -4.57 16.46
C MET A 243 -14.60 -3.36 15.77
N ARG A 244 -14.92 -3.47 14.47
CA ARG A 244 -15.64 -2.41 13.76
C ARG A 244 -17.00 -2.09 14.40
N SER A 245 -17.47 -0.89 14.17
CA SER A 245 -18.81 -0.46 14.61
C SER A 245 -19.92 -1.19 13.84
N SER A 246 -21.16 -1.04 14.31
CA SER A 246 -22.36 -1.51 13.58
C SER A 246 -22.55 -0.84 12.21
N LEU A 247 -21.81 0.24 11.93
CA LEU A 247 -21.78 0.95 10.64
C LEU A 247 -20.67 0.42 9.70
N ASN A 248 -19.95 -0.64 10.08
CA ASN A 248 -18.75 -1.16 9.40
C ASN A 248 -17.60 -0.14 9.29
N LEU A 249 -17.48 0.78 10.25
CA LEU A 249 -16.41 1.74 10.37
C LEU A 249 -15.45 1.35 11.49
N LEU A 250 -14.17 1.73 11.33
CA LEU A 250 -13.10 1.52 12.30
C LEU A 250 -12.59 2.88 12.78
N GLY A 251 -12.12 2.97 14.02
CA GLY A 251 -11.44 4.15 14.54
C GLY A 251 -10.01 4.26 14.01
N THR A 252 -9.33 5.34 14.38
CA THR A 252 -7.92 5.55 14.00
C THR A 252 -6.95 4.88 14.96
N THR A 253 -7.19 5.00 16.27
CA THR A 253 -6.27 4.55 17.33
C THR A 253 -6.98 3.62 18.32
N LEU A 254 -6.28 2.55 18.70
CA LEU A 254 -6.79 1.52 19.62
C LEU A 254 -5.69 1.01 20.56
N ASP A 255 -6.11 0.38 21.66
CA ASP A 255 -5.27 -0.27 22.64
C ASP A 255 -5.16 -1.77 22.36
N VAL A 256 -3.95 -2.30 22.21
CA VAL A 256 -3.72 -3.71 21.84
C VAL A 256 -3.94 -4.69 23.00
N GLU A 257 -3.84 -4.24 24.24
CA GLU A 257 -4.08 -5.07 25.41
C GLU A 257 -5.56 -5.28 25.68
N THR A 258 -6.34 -4.20 25.62
CA THR A 258 -7.78 -4.23 25.92
C THR A 258 -8.64 -4.47 24.68
N GLY A 259 -8.19 -4.04 23.52
CA GLY A 259 -8.98 -4.00 22.30
C GLY A 259 -10.02 -2.88 22.28
N GLU A 260 -9.81 -1.81 23.07
CA GLU A 260 -10.70 -0.66 23.09
C GLU A 260 -10.23 0.42 22.10
N TRP A 261 -11.20 1.12 21.50
CA TRP A 261 -10.90 2.28 20.66
C TRP A 261 -10.54 3.48 21.53
N ILE A 262 -9.39 4.07 21.29
CA ILE A 262 -8.93 5.32 21.92
C ILE A 262 -9.50 6.50 21.14
N GLU A 263 -9.37 6.45 19.81
CA GLU A 263 -9.93 7.46 18.92
C GLU A 263 -11.00 6.86 18.03
N HIS A 264 -12.17 7.49 18.06
CA HIS A 264 -13.34 7.06 17.29
C HIS A 264 -13.48 7.81 15.95
N SER A 265 -12.58 8.74 15.63
CA SER A 265 -12.52 9.32 14.30
C SER A 265 -12.15 8.25 13.27
N SER A 266 -12.77 8.31 12.13
CA SER A 266 -12.63 7.37 11.03
C SER A 266 -12.58 8.14 9.72
N GLY A 267 -11.90 7.59 8.72
CA GLY A 267 -11.71 8.26 7.43
C GLY A 267 -11.01 7.35 6.44
N ILE A 268 -10.39 7.95 5.42
CA ILE A 268 -9.56 7.28 4.43
C ILE A 268 -8.12 7.81 4.42
N GLY A 269 -7.74 8.62 5.42
CA GLY A 269 -6.40 9.17 5.57
C GLY A 269 -5.61 8.48 6.68
N ALA A 270 -4.63 9.19 7.23
CA ALA A 270 -3.68 8.69 8.22
C ALA A 270 -4.34 7.87 9.34
N GLY A 271 -3.72 6.74 9.66
CA GLY A 271 -4.15 5.81 10.70
C GLY A 271 -5.18 4.76 10.28
N VAL A 272 -5.80 4.90 9.08
CA VAL A 272 -6.75 3.91 8.51
C VAL A 272 -6.53 3.62 7.03
N ASP A 273 -5.81 4.44 6.31
CA ASP A 273 -5.61 4.47 4.85
C ASP A 273 -5.30 3.11 4.22
N SER A 274 -4.11 2.59 4.41
CA SER A 274 -3.62 1.34 3.82
C SER A 274 -4.37 0.09 4.31
N PHE A 275 -5.18 0.19 5.38
CA PHE A 275 -6.04 -0.92 5.80
C PHE A 275 -7.02 -1.33 4.69
N TYR A 276 -7.72 -0.37 4.06
CA TYR A 276 -8.63 -0.67 2.96
C TYR A 276 -7.90 -1.23 1.74
N GLU A 277 -6.77 -0.63 1.44
CA GLU A 277 -5.89 -1.02 0.35
C GLU A 277 -5.43 -2.48 0.52
N TYR A 278 -4.96 -2.86 1.72
CA TYR A 278 -4.46 -4.20 2.01
C TYR A 278 -5.55 -5.26 2.01
N LEU A 279 -6.77 -4.94 2.41
CA LEU A 279 -7.91 -5.86 2.26
C LEU A 279 -8.14 -6.23 0.78
N PHE A 280 -8.17 -5.23 -0.11
CA PHE A 280 -8.38 -5.46 -1.53
C PHE A 280 -7.18 -6.17 -2.17
N LYS A 281 -5.97 -5.66 -1.94
CA LYS A 281 -4.75 -6.22 -2.51
C LYS A 281 -4.48 -7.65 -2.01
N ALA A 282 -4.79 -7.96 -0.75
CA ALA A 282 -4.70 -9.33 -0.23
C ALA A 282 -5.70 -10.28 -0.89
N HIS A 283 -6.91 -9.81 -1.22
CA HIS A 283 -7.85 -10.61 -2.01
C HIS A 283 -7.25 -11.01 -3.36
N ILE A 284 -6.66 -10.07 -4.07
CA ILE A 284 -6.04 -10.31 -5.38
C ILE A 284 -4.81 -11.24 -5.24
N LEU A 285 -3.95 -10.96 -4.26
CA LEU A 285 -2.67 -11.65 -4.10
C LEU A 285 -2.81 -13.09 -3.59
N PHE A 286 -3.75 -13.32 -2.65
CA PHE A 286 -3.92 -14.61 -1.96
C PHE A 286 -5.22 -15.34 -2.29
N GLY A 287 -6.10 -14.77 -3.11
CA GLY A 287 -7.31 -15.42 -3.61
C GLY A 287 -8.35 -15.76 -2.52
N LYS A 288 -8.28 -15.15 -1.33
CA LYS A 288 -9.20 -15.42 -0.22
C LYS A 288 -10.41 -14.49 -0.29
N GLU A 289 -11.60 -15.06 -0.37
CA GLU A 289 -12.87 -14.34 -0.47
C GLU A 289 -13.18 -13.51 0.79
N ASP A 290 -12.69 -13.91 1.96
CA ASP A 290 -12.90 -13.18 3.22
C ASP A 290 -12.32 -11.75 3.16
N PHE A 291 -11.19 -11.55 2.49
CA PHE A 291 -10.63 -10.21 2.28
C PHE A 291 -11.55 -9.34 1.43
N TRP A 292 -12.14 -9.91 0.38
CA TRP A 292 -13.11 -9.21 -0.45
C TRP A 292 -14.35 -8.80 0.35
N ARG A 293 -14.93 -9.71 1.15
CA ARG A 293 -16.11 -9.42 1.96
C ARG A 293 -15.83 -8.29 2.97
N MET A 294 -14.69 -8.32 3.64
CA MET A 294 -14.27 -7.25 4.55
C MET A 294 -14.10 -5.93 3.80
N PHE A 295 -13.36 -5.94 2.69
CA PHE A 295 -13.15 -4.77 1.85
C PHE A 295 -14.48 -4.17 1.35
N HIS A 296 -15.33 -4.98 0.75
CA HIS A 296 -16.59 -4.53 0.17
C HIS A 296 -17.49 -3.88 1.22
N SER A 297 -17.61 -4.51 2.40
CA SER A 297 -18.39 -3.94 3.51
C SER A 297 -17.82 -2.60 3.99
N ALA A 298 -16.50 -2.49 4.11
CA ALA A 298 -15.80 -1.26 4.48
C ALA A 298 -15.94 -0.18 3.39
N TYR A 299 -15.78 -0.54 2.13
CA TYR A 299 -15.89 0.39 1.00
C TYR A 299 -17.30 1.00 0.90
N LEU A 300 -18.34 0.19 1.05
CA LEU A 300 -19.73 0.69 1.09
C LEU A 300 -19.96 1.65 2.26
N ALA A 301 -19.37 1.35 3.42
CA ALA A 301 -19.45 2.25 4.57
C ALA A 301 -18.73 3.59 4.31
N VAL A 302 -17.54 3.56 3.70
CA VAL A 302 -16.80 4.75 3.27
C VAL A 302 -17.64 5.60 2.30
N GLN A 303 -18.23 4.98 1.27
CA GLN A 303 -19.08 5.68 0.31
C GLN A 303 -20.31 6.32 0.98
N LYS A 304 -20.87 5.66 1.98
CA LYS A 304 -22.06 6.14 2.66
C LYS A 304 -21.80 7.24 3.68
N TYR A 305 -20.71 7.15 4.45
CA TYR A 305 -20.53 7.98 5.64
C TYR A 305 -19.42 9.04 5.47
N PHE A 306 -18.49 8.88 4.52
CA PHE A 306 -17.40 9.82 4.32
C PHE A 306 -17.52 10.62 3.03
N ARG A 307 -18.19 10.06 2.00
CA ARG A 307 -18.25 10.70 0.69
C ARG A 307 -19.20 11.89 0.68
N HIS A 308 -18.70 13.03 0.18
CA HIS A 308 -19.50 14.22 -0.09
C HIS A 308 -19.09 14.81 -1.45
N GLY A 309 -19.85 14.49 -2.50
CA GLY A 309 -19.46 14.80 -3.87
C GLY A 309 -18.14 14.10 -4.27
N PRO A 310 -17.11 14.83 -4.69
CA PRO A 310 -15.80 14.26 -4.99
C PRO A 310 -14.90 14.08 -3.76
N TRP A 311 -15.29 14.61 -2.60
CA TRP A 311 -14.50 14.66 -1.37
C TRP A 311 -14.86 13.54 -0.40
N TYR A 312 -13.91 13.21 0.46
CA TYR A 312 -14.08 12.28 1.57
C TYR A 312 -13.66 12.96 2.86
N HIS A 313 -14.62 13.21 3.75
CA HIS A 313 -14.38 13.80 5.07
C HIS A 313 -14.21 12.72 6.14
N GLU A 314 -13.75 13.10 7.32
CA GLU A 314 -13.72 12.22 8.47
C GLU A 314 -15.10 12.18 9.19
N ALA A 315 -15.38 11.05 9.86
CA ALA A 315 -16.61 10.86 10.63
C ALA A 315 -16.36 10.03 11.90
N ASP A 316 -17.20 10.19 12.91
CA ASP A 316 -17.22 9.33 14.09
C ASP A 316 -17.70 7.93 13.72
N MET A 317 -16.90 6.89 14.00
CA MET A 317 -17.18 5.50 13.63
C MET A 317 -18.50 4.95 14.21
N ARG A 318 -18.99 5.47 15.34
CA ARG A 318 -20.18 5.00 16.04
C ARG A 318 -21.46 5.60 15.47
N THR A 319 -21.38 6.85 15.04
CA THR A 319 -22.55 7.64 14.64
C THR A 319 -22.60 7.93 13.14
N GLY A 320 -21.48 7.84 12.44
CA GLY A 320 -21.34 8.22 11.03
C GLY A 320 -21.44 9.73 10.79
N LYS A 321 -21.45 10.56 11.84
CA LYS A 321 -21.51 12.01 11.70
C LYS A 321 -20.15 12.56 11.36
N ALA A 322 -20.09 13.48 10.40
CA ALA A 322 -18.87 14.19 10.01
C ALA A 322 -18.20 14.87 11.21
N THR A 323 -16.88 14.73 11.31
CA THR A 323 -16.06 15.34 12.37
C THR A 323 -15.17 16.43 11.80
N TYR A 324 -14.45 16.17 10.69
CA TYR A 324 -13.54 17.14 10.08
C TYR A 324 -13.74 17.20 8.57
N TRP A 325 -13.82 18.43 8.05
CA TRP A 325 -13.92 18.73 6.61
C TRP A 325 -12.56 19.14 6.09
N GLN A 326 -11.71 18.15 5.85
CA GLN A 326 -10.36 18.38 5.38
C GLN A 326 -9.94 17.34 4.36
N LEU A 327 -9.04 17.75 3.47
CA LEU A 327 -8.28 16.88 2.61
C LEU A 327 -6.88 16.71 3.22
N THR A 328 -6.37 15.50 3.24
CA THR A 328 -4.96 15.24 3.53
C THR A 328 -4.27 14.69 2.28
N SER A 329 -2.96 14.96 2.13
CA SER A 329 -2.20 14.49 0.97
C SER A 329 -2.22 12.96 0.84
N LEU A 330 -2.19 12.24 1.96
CA LEU A 330 -2.31 10.78 2.01
C LEU A 330 -3.58 10.25 1.33
N GLN A 331 -4.71 10.97 1.42
CA GLN A 331 -5.96 10.54 0.78
C GLN A 331 -5.88 10.50 -0.75
N ALA A 332 -4.83 11.05 -1.36
CA ALA A 332 -4.63 11.02 -2.81
C ALA A 332 -4.35 9.62 -3.37
N PHE A 333 -4.07 8.60 -2.51
CA PHE A 333 -4.02 7.19 -2.91
C PHE A 333 -5.40 6.61 -3.23
N TRP A 334 -6.47 7.16 -2.62
CA TRP A 334 -7.82 6.60 -2.70
C TRP A 334 -8.36 6.48 -4.13
N PRO A 335 -8.18 7.47 -5.03
CA PRO A 335 -8.53 7.29 -6.44
C PRO A 335 -7.82 6.11 -7.09
N GLY A 336 -6.56 5.84 -6.76
CA GLY A 336 -5.82 4.66 -7.23
C GLY A 336 -6.48 3.35 -6.79
N LEU A 337 -6.86 3.26 -5.51
CA LEU A 337 -7.61 2.11 -5.00
C LEU A 337 -8.98 1.97 -5.69
N GLN A 338 -9.69 3.08 -5.94
CA GLN A 338 -10.95 3.07 -6.67
C GLN A 338 -10.79 2.55 -8.11
N VAL A 339 -9.68 2.87 -8.77
CA VAL A 339 -9.35 2.29 -10.08
C VAL A 339 -9.22 0.78 -9.99
N LEU A 340 -8.47 0.29 -9.01
CA LEU A 340 -8.26 -1.15 -8.84
C LEU A 340 -9.57 -1.93 -8.61
N VAL A 341 -10.54 -1.32 -7.93
CA VAL A 341 -11.86 -1.94 -7.71
C VAL A 341 -12.87 -1.69 -8.85
N GLY A 342 -12.48 -0.93 -9.88
CA GLY A 342 -13.31 -0.64 -11.05
C GLY A 342 -14.23 0.58 -10.93
N ASP A 343 -14.13 1.37 -9.85
CA ASP A 343 -14.94 2.61 -9.66
C ASP A 343 -14.24 3.82 -10.30
N ILE A 344 -14.08 3.76 -11.63
CA ILE A 344 -13.30 4.73 -12.41
C ILE A 344 -13.90 6.14 -12.36
N GLU A 345 -15.22 6.27 -12.34
CA GLU A 345 -15.90 7.57 -12.33
C GLU A 345 -15.63 8.32 -11.01
N ALA A 346 -15.78 7.63 -9.87
CA ALA A 346 -15.46 8.21 -8.56
C ALA A 346 -13.96 8.53 -8.44
N ALA A 347 -13.09 7.64 -8.94
CA ALA A 347 -11.65 7.86 -8.97
C ALA A 347 -11.27 9.13 -9.74
N ASN A 348 -11.79 9.27 -10.97
CA ASN A 348 -11.54 10.45 -11.79
C ASN A 348 -12.05 11.74 -11.12
N SER A 349 -13.27 11.68 -10.53
CA SER A 349 -13.88 12.83 -9.87
C SER A 349 -13.02 13.34 -8.71
N SER A 350 -12.61 12.48 -7.78
CA SER A 350 -11.81 12.88 -6.64
C SER A 350 -10.35 13.22 -7.02
N HIS A 351 -9.74 12.50 -7.97
CA HIS A 351 -8.40 12.80 -8.45
C HIS A 351 -8.30 14.23 -9.03
N ARG A 352 -9.31 14.69 -9.80
CA ARG A 352 -9.34 16.04 -10.35
C ARG A 352 -9.29 17.14 -9.29
N GLU A 353 -9.89 16.89 -8.13
CA GLU A 353 -9.86 17.82 -7.01
C GLU A 353 -8.45 17.90 -6.37
N PHE A 354 -7.76 16.76 -6.21
CA PHE A 354 -6.36 16.77 -5.76
C PHE A 354 -5.47 17.53 -6.75
N VAL A 355 -5.66 17.31 -8.05
CA VAL A 355 -4.94 18.05 -9.10
C VAL A 355 -5.27 19.56 -9.05
N HIS A 356 -6.52 19.93 -8.75
CA HIS A 356 -6.89 21.33 -8.58
C HIS A 356 -6.12 21.99 -7.43
N VAL A 357 -6.03 21.32 -6.26
CA VAL A 357 -5.27 21.81 -5.11
C VAL A 357 -3.77 21.86 -5.44
N TRP A 358 -3.23 20.83 -6.11
CA TRP A 358 -1.85 20.83 -6.60
C TRP A 358 -1.54 22.04 -7.47
N LYS A 359 -2.38 22.31 -8.47
CA LYS A 359 -2.21 23.46 -9.38
C LYS A 359 -2.29 24.81 -8.66
N LYS A 360 -3.11 24.89 -7.60
CA LYS A 360 -3.25 26.13 -6.81
C LYS A 360 -1.98 26.49 -6.04
N PHE A 361 -1.27 25.48 -5.51
CA PHE A 361 -0.10 25.70 -4.65
C PHE A 361 1.23 25.27 -5.28
N GLY A 362 1.22 24.61 -6.44
CA GLY A 362 2.40 24.06 -7.09
C GLY A 362 2.84 22.69 -6.57
N VAL A 363 2.46 22.32 -5.34
CA VAL A 363 2.57 21.01 -4.71
C VAL A 363 1.35 20.77 -3.82
N LEU A 364 1.10 19.52 -3.39
CA LEU A 364 -0.05 19.18 -2.55
C LEU A 364 0.30 19.44 -1.07
N PRO A 365 -0.39 20.33 -0.34
CA PRO A 365 -0.15 20.52 1.08
C PRO A 365 -0.55 19.26 1.86
N GLU A 366 0.12 18.98 2.98
CA GLU A 366 -0.21 17.84 3.84
C GLU A 366 -1.67 17.87 4.29
N ARG A 367 -2.20 19.08 4.61
CA ARG A 367 -3.61 19.25 4.96
C ARG A 367 -4.22 20.51 4.36
N TYR A 368 -5.44 20.39 3.82
CA TYR A 368 -6.22 21.46 3.24
C TYR A 368 -7.63 21.46 3.78
N LEU A 369 -8.08 22.61 4.32
CA LEU A 369 -9.40 22.79 4.90
C LEU A 369 -10.42 23.09 3.79
N LEU A 370 -11.35 22.16 3.59
CA LEU A 370 -12.32 22.21 2.49
C LEU A 370 -13.38 23.31 2.67
N ASP A 371 -13.84 23.50 3.91
CA ASP A 371 -14.83 24.51 4.29
C ASP A 371 -14.29 25.94 4.19
N HIS A 372 -13.01 26.13 4.51
CA HIS A 372 -12.33 27.42 4.43
C HIS A 372 -11.56 27.65 3.13
N GLN A 373 -11.43 26.63 2.29
CA GLN A 373 -10.66 26.64 1.03
C GLN A 373 -9.21 27.16 1.20
N MET A 374 -8.57 26.80 2.31
CA MET A 374 -7.22 27.25 2.68
C MET A 374 -6.35 26.10 3.18
N VAL A 375 -5.04 26.29 3.11
CA VAL A 375 -4.07 25.37 3.71
C VAL A 375 -4.21 25.40 5.24
N HIS A 376 -4.06 24.23 5.86
CA HIS A 376 -4.07 24.13 7.33
C HIS A 376 -2.94 24.99 7.94
N PRO A 377 -3.16 25.72 9.04
CA PRO A 377 -2.17 26.66 9.58
C PRO A 377 -0.82 26.04 9.95
N THR A 378 -0.80 24.81 10.43
CA THR A 378 0.41 24.09 10.88
C THR A 378 0.84 22.97 9.94
N GLU A 379 -0.09 22.23 9.33
CA GLU A 379 0.20 21.09 8.45
C GLU A 379 0.21 21.53 6.97
N LYS A 380 1.08 22.46 6.66
CA LYS A 380 1.23 23.12 5.37
C LYS A 380 2.50 22.72 4.60
N TYR A 381 3.12 21.64 5.03
CA TYR A 381 4.32 21.08 4.42
C TYR A 381 3.98 20.11 3.29
N TYR A 382 4.97 19.77 2.47
CA TYR A 382 4.89 18.73 1.44
C TYR A 382 6.20 17.92 1.48
N PRO A 383 6.15 16.67 1.98
CA PRO A 383 7.34 15.83 2.16
C PRO A 383 7.63 14.94 0.95
N LEU A 384 7.41 15.42 -0.27
CA LEU A 384 7.64 14.69 -1.53
C LEU A 384 6.71 13.47 -1.74
N ARG A 385 5.51 13.49 -1.20
CA ARG A 385 4.55 12.38 -1.17
C ARG A 385 4.17 11.86 -2.55
N PRO A 386 4.00 10.50 -2.70
CA PRO A 386 3.77 9.81 -3.95
C PRO A 386 2.31 9.65 -4.36
N GLU A 387 1.33 9.74 -3.45
CA GLU A 387 -0.03 9.21 -3.62
C GLU A 387 -0.78 9.82 -4.82
N LEU A 388 -0.51 11.10 -5.13
CA LEU A 388 -1.11 11.72 -6.32
C LEU A 388 -0.50 11.17 -7.61
N ALA A 389 0.82 10.92 -7.64
CA ALA A 389 1.49 10.31 -8.78
C ALA A 389 1.03 8.85 -8.97
N GLU A 390 0.87 8.10 -7.89
CA GLU A 390 0.31 6.75 -7.87
C GLU A 390 -1.08 6.71 -8.51
N SER A 391 -2.02 7.50 -8.00
CA SER A 391 -3.39 7.56 -8.52
C SER A 391 -3.43 8.02 -9.99
N THR A 392 -2.55 8.96 -10.38
CA THR A 392 -2.41 9.40 -11.77
C THR A 392 -1.96 8.24 -12.68
N PHE A 393 -0.99 7.45 -12.21
CA PHE A 393 -0.53 6.26 -12.91
C PHE A 393 -1.67 5.24 -13.10
N TYR A 394 -2.39 4.86 -12.04
CA TYR A 394 -3.48 3.90 -12.13
C TYR A 394 -4.62 4.38 -13.04
N LEU A 395 -5.02 5.63 -12.94
CA LEU A 395 -6.04 6.23 -13.82
C LEU A 395 -5.60 6.23 -15.28
N TYR A 396 -4.33 6.53 -15.56
CA TYR A 396 -3.80 6.43 -16.92
C TYR A 396 -3.81 4.99 -17.43
N GLN A 397 -3.38 4.02 -16.60
CA GLN A 397 -3.38 2.62 -17.01
C GLN A 397 -4.79 2.12 -17.34
N ALA A 398 -5.81 2.53 -16.57
CA ALA A 398 -7.18 2.12 -16.78
C ALA A 398 -7.87 2.79 -17.96
N THR A 399 -7.60 4.08 -18.19
CA THR A 399 -8.37 4.90 -19.16
C THR A 399 -7.62 5.20 -20.45
N LYS A 400 -6.29 5.22 -20.37
CA LYS A 400 -5.37 5.73 -21.41
C LYS A 400 -5.68 7.17 -21.83
N ASP A 401 -6.40 7.95 -20.99
CA ASP A 401 -6.68 9.36 -21.26
C ASP A 401 -5.38 10.18 -21.17
N PRO A 402 -4.97 10.87 -22.24
CA PRO A 402 -3.73 11.65 -22.26
C PRO A 402 -3.68 12.78 -21.24
N TRP A 403 -4.81 13.20 -20.69
CA TRP A 403 -4.86 14.21 -19.62
C TRP A 403 -4.03 13.79 -18.40
N TYR A 404 -3.96 12.50 -18.06
CA TYR A 404 -3.13 12.02 -16.94
C TYR A 404 -1.63 12.12 -17.23
N ILE A 405 -1.23 12.02 -18.50
CA ILE A 405 0.16 12.31 -18.92
C ILE A 405 0.50 13.79 -18.70
N GLU A 406 -0.43 14.70 -18.99
CA GLU A 406 -0.26 16.13 -18.72
C GLU A 406 -0.20 16.42 -17.20
N VAL A 407 -0.99 15.74 -16.40
CA VAL A 407 -0.90 15.81 -14.93
C VAL A 407 0.46 15.34 -14.43
N GLY A 408 0.94 14.20 -14.92
CA GLY A 408 2.26 13.68 -14.56
C GLY A 408 3.39 14.65 -14.98
N GLU A 409 3.31 15.26 -16.16
CA GLU A 409 4.24 16.31 -16.58
C GLU A 409 4.23 17.48 -15.60
N ALA A 410 3.04 17.98 -15.22
CA ALA A 410 2.90 19.08 -14.27
C ALA A 410 3.51 18.73 -12.89
N ILE A 411 3.34 17.48 -12.42
CA ILE A 411 3.97 17.00 -11.18
C ILE A 411 5.50 17.01 -11.31
N VAL A 412 6.04 16.44 -12.39
CA VAL A 412 7.50 16.41 -12.66
C VAL A 412 8.09 17.82 -12.74
N ASP A 413 7.38 18.75 -13.39
CA ASP A 413 7.84 20.12 -13.54
C ASP A 413 7.83 20.86 -12.20
N SER A 414 6.77 20.71 -11.41
CA SER A 414 6.70 21.26 -10.06
C SER A 414 7.81 20.74 -9.14
N LEU A 415 8.06 19.42 -9.13
CA LEU A 415 9.11 18.83 -8.33
C LEU A 415 10.49 19.37 -8.72
N ASN A 416 10.79 19.47 -10.02
CA ASN A 416 12.05 20.05 -10.49
C ASN A 416 12.18 21.54 -10.19
N LEU A 417 11.06 22.28 -10.18
CA LEU A 417 11.07 23.73 -9.95
C LEU A 417 11.22 24.10 -8.48
N TYR A 418 10.49 23.41 -7.60
CA TYR A 418 10.34 23.83 -6.20
C TYR A 418 11.16 22.99 -5.21
N THR A 419 11.46 21.74 -5.54
CA THR A 419 12.07 20.81 -4.56
C THR A 419 13.49 20.39 -4.92
N LYS A 420 13.91 20.53 -6.18
CA LYS A 420 15.25 20.15 -6.62
C LYS A 420 16.29 21.13 -6.08
N VAL A 421 17.31 20.60 -5.39
CA VAL A 421 18.47 21.33 -4.88
C VAL A 421 19.75 20.66 -5.35
N GLU A 422 20.91 21.26 -5.09
CA GLU A 422 22.21 20.70 -5.52
C GLU A 422 22.46 19.31 -4.90
N GLY A 423 22.09 19.12 -3.63
CA GLY A 423 22.30 17.89 -2.88
C GLY A 423 21.16 16.87 -2.99
N GLY A 424 20.19 17.00 -3.91
CA GLY A 424 19.08 16.07 -4.07
C GLY A 424 17.73 16.76 -4.28
N PHE A 425 16.68 16.27 -3.59
CA PHE A 425 15.35 16.90 -3.58
C PHE A 425 14.94 17.17 -2.13
N ALA A 426 14.62 18.42 -1.85
CA ALA A 426 14.22 18.86 -0.52
C ALA A 426 12.69 18.86 -0.37
N SER A 427 12.19 18.42 0.76
CA SER A 427 10.78 18.61 1.16
C SER A 427 10.44 20.11 1.23
N ILE A 428 9.16 20.45 1.18
CA ILE A 428 8.67 21.82 1.37
C ILE A 428 8.08 21.94 2.77
N ARG A 429 8.58 22.87 3.58
CA ARG A 429 8.08 23.18 4.92
C ARG A 429 6.76 23.95 4.88
N ASP A 430 6.61 24.83 3.91
CA ASP A 430 5.45 25.71 3.75
C ASP A 430 5.14 25.91 2.26
N VAL A 431 4.05 25.28 1.80
CA VAL A 431 3.64 25.34 0.38
C VAL A 431 3.17 26.74 -0.04
N THR A 432 2.86 27.64 0.91
CA THR A 432 2.46 29.01 0.61
C THR A 432 3.64 29.93 0.28
N THR A 433 4.83 29.56 0.73
CA THR A 433 6.08 30.32 0.53
C THR A 433 7.12 29.55 -0.27
N MET A 434 6.92 28.26 -0.46
CA MET A 434 7.90 27.31 -1.04
C MET A 434 9.21 27.22 -0.24
N GLN A 435 9.17 27.51 1.06
CA GLN A 435 10.31 27.30 1.94
C GLN A 435 10.64 25.80 2.01
N THR A 436 11.89 25.46 1.73
CA THR A 436 12.36 24.06 1.74
C THR A 436 12.61 23.53 3.16
N GLU A 437 12.52 22.20 3.31
CA GLU A 437 12.87 21.43 4.50
C GLU A 437 14.05 20.51 4.16
N ASP A 438 14.99 20.36 5.08
CA ASP A 438 16.21 19.57 4.87
C ASP A 438 15.96 18.07 5.05
N HIS A 439 15.11 17.51 4.19
CA HIS A 439 14.77 16.10 4.20
C HIS A 439 14.34 15.60 2.82
N GLN A 440 14.97 14.52 2.35
CA GLN A 440 14.56 13.71 1.21
C GLN A 440 14.16 12.34 1.73
N HIS A 441 12.85 12.12 1.83
CA HIS A 441 12.29 10.84 2.30
C HIS A 441 12.60 9.69 1.33
N SER A 442 12.80 8.49 1.87
CA SER A 442 13.11 7.27 1.11
C SER A 442 12.05 6.94 0.06
N PHE A 443 10.76 7.16 0.35
CA PHE A 443 9.65 6.93 -0.57
C PHE A 443 9.67 7.84 -1.82
N PHE A 444 10.46 8.92 -1.83
CA PHE A 444 10.63 9.72 -3.05
C PHE A 444 11.23 8.89 -4.19
N LEU A 445 12.22 8.06 -3.87
CA LEU A 445 12.83 7.13 -4.82
C LEU A 445 12.03 5.83 -4.98
N ALA A 446 11.48 5.33 -3.87
CA ALA A 446 10.72 4.09 -3.86
C ALA A 446 9.42 4.18 -4.65
N GLU A 447 8.76 5.36 -4.61
CA GLU A 447 7.40 5.53 -5.10
C GLU A 447 7.24 6.73 -6.03
N THR A 448 7.51 7.95 -5.57
CA THR A 448 7.22 9.16 -6.37
C THR A 448 7.90 9.09 -7.74
N CYS A 449 9.21 8.82 -7.78
CA CYS A 449 9.93 8.65 -9.04
C CYS A 449 9.48 7.38 -9.80
N LYS A 450 9.17 6.29 -9.10
CA LYS A 450 8.73 5.03 -9.71
C LYS A 450 7.40 5.18 -10.43
N TYR A 451 6.37 5.70 -9.76
CA TYR A 451 5.05 5.88 -10.39
C TYR A 451 5.08 6.89 -11.53
N LEU A 452 5.84 7.98 -11.40
CA LEU A 452 6.04 8.92 -12.50
C LEU A 452 6.80 8.27 -13.67
N TYR A 453 7.80 7.41 -13.40
CA TYR A 453 8.50 6.68 -14.46
C TYR A 453 7.55 5.70 -15.18
N LEU A 454 6.78 4.89 -14.42
CA LEU A 454 5.82 3.93 -14.95
C LEU A 454 4.66 4.60 -15.72
N LEU A 455 4.28 5.80 -15.36
CA LEU A 455 3.29 6.61 -16.09
C LEU A 455 3.76 6.88 -17.53
N PHE A 456 5.06 7.11 -17.72
CA PHE A 456 5.64 7.43 -19.03
C PHE A 456 6.25 6.22 -19.74
N ASP A 457 6.54 5.12 -19.02
CA ASP A 457 7.09 3.88 -19.57
C ASP A 457 6.57 2.67 -18.79
N ASP A 458 5.55 2.04 -19.30
CA ASP A 458 4.95 0.84 -18.73
C ASP A 458 5.56 -0.48 -19.25
N SER A 459 6.69 -0.41 -19.98
CA SER A 459 7.34 -1.59 -20.58
C SER A 459 7.72 -2.66 -19.58
N PHE A 460 8.06 -2.28 -18.34
CA PHE A 460 8.34 -3.22 -17.25
C PHE A 460 7.12 -4.08 -16.91
N LEU A 461 5.91 -3.56 -17.06
CA LEU A 461 4.66 -4.24 -16.68
C LEU A 461 4.09 -5.13 -17.81
N VAL A 462 4.64 -5.03 -19.02
CA VAL A 462 4.19 -5.85 -20.15
C VAL A 462 4.46 -7.33 -19.84
N ASP A 463 3.42 -8.15 -19.99
CA ASP A 463 3.42 -9.60 -19.71
C ASP A 463 3.74 -9.96 -18.23
N ARG A 464 3.58 -9.01 -17.32
CA ARG A 464 3.79 -9.20 -15.87
C ARG A 464 2.56 -8.79 -15.09
N ASN A 465 2.14 -9.63 -14.16
CA ASN A 465 1.04 -9.35 -13.25
C ASN A 465 1.61 -9.01 -11.87
N TYR A 466 1.76 -7.74 -11.60
CA TYR A 466 2.19 -7.24 -10.29
C TYR A 466 1.08 -6.46 -9.62
N ILE A 467 1.06 -6.54 -8.28
CA ILE A 467 0.37 -5.59 -7.43
C ILE A 467 1.43 -4.86 -6.59
N PHE A 468 1.28 -3.56 -6.43
CA PHE A 468 2.20 -2.76 -5.60
C PHE A 468 1.70 -2.72 -4.16
N THR A 469 2.61 -2.85 -3.19
CA THR A 469 2.31 -2.61 -1.77
C THR A 469 2.05 -1.11 -1.53
N THR A 470 1.72 -0.73 -0.31
CA THR A 470 1.52 0.69 0.04
C THR A 470 2.78 1.55 -0.10
N GLU A 471 3.98 0.92 -0.12
CA GLU A 471 5.28 1.56 -0.39
C GLU A 471 5.77 1.31 -1.83
N GLY A 472 4.85 1.00 -2.74
CA GLY A 472 5.15 0.82 -4.15
C GLY A 472 6.09 -0.37 -4.46
N HIS A 473 6.17 -1.38 -3.60
CA HIS A 473 6.96 -2.59 -3.84
C HIS A 473 6.16 -3.61 -4.67
N PRO A 474 6.62 -4.02 -5.87
CA PRO A 474 5.88 -4.96 -6.70
C PRO A 474 5.91 -6.39 -6.13
N LEU A 475 4.72 -7.00 -6.01
CA LEU A 475 4.52 -8.40 -5.67
C LEU A 475 3.76 -9.11 -6.81
N PRO A 476 4.19 -10.30 -7.27
CA PRO A 476 3.57 -10.98 -8.39
C PRO A 476 2.26 -11.65 -8.00
N VAL A 477 1.25 -11.52 -8.84
CA VAL A 477 -0.01 -12.25 -8.68
C VAL A 477 0.17 -13.65 -9.27
N LEU A 478 0.37 -14.64 -8.39
CA LEU A 478 0.63 -16.02 -8.74
C LEU A 478 -0.51 -16.93 -8.26
N SER A 479 -1.02 -17.80 -9.13
CA SER A 479 -2.04 -18.79 -8.74
C SER A 479 -1.57 -19.71 -7.61
N ALA A 480 -0.28 -20.02 -7.52
CA ALA A 480 0.29 -20.80 -6.42
C ALA A 480 0.14 -20.12 -5.05
N TRP A 481 0.03 -18.78 -5.03
CA TRP A 481 -0.18 -18.03 -3.78
C TRP A 481 -1.64 -18.05 -3.30
N HIS A 482 -2.57 -18.56 -4.11
CA HIS A 482 -3.96 -18.75 -3.71
C HIS A 482 -4.17 -19.99 -2.85
N GLU A 483 -3.14 -20.83 -2.67
CA GLU A 483 -3.23 -21.94 -1.74
C GLU A 483 -3.36 -21.44 -0.29
N ARG A 484 -4.26 -22.08 0.46
CA ARG A 484 -4.48 -21.73 1.87
C ARG A 484 -3.36 -22.32 2.72
N LEU A 485 -2.64 -21.44 3.43
CA LEU A 485 -1.64 -21.86 4.40
C LEU A 485 -2.29 -22.21 5.75
N PRO A 486 -1.70 -23.15 6.54
CA PRO A 486 -2.18 -23.45 7.88
C PRO A 486 -2.02 -22.23 8.81
N GLU A 487 -3.00 -21.98 9.66
CA GLU A 487 -2.94 -20.95 10.69
C GLU A 487 -2.35 -21.54 11.98
N ILE A 488 -1.04 -21.45 12.16
CA ILE A 488 -0.32 -22.14 13.25
C ILE A 488 0.25 -21.20 14.31
N TYR A 489 0.29 -19.90 14.05
CA TYR A 489 0.83 -18.93 15.01
C TYR A 489 -0.22 -18.64 16.09
N ILE A 490 0.13 -18.90 17.36
CA ILE A 490 -0.67 -18.54 18.54
C ILE A 490 0.26 -17.78 19.49
N PRO A 491 -0.02 -16.49 19.80
CA PRO A 491 0.75 -15.72 20.78
C PRO A 491 0.77 -16.42 22.15
N SER A 492 1.90 -16.39 22.84
CA SER A 492 2.06 -17.07 24.15
C SER A 492 1.15 -16.49 25.23
N ASN A 493 0.87 -15.18 25.16
CA ASN A 493 0.01 -14.47 26.10
C ASN A 493 -1.47 -14.41 25.68
N TRP A 494 -1.81 -15.05 24.57
CA TRP A 494 -3.17 -15.00 24.07
C TRP A 494 -4.11 -15.87 24.92
N THR A 495 -5.02 -15.21 25.64
CA THR A 495 -6.05 -15.88 26.43
C THR A 495 -7.38 -15.88 25.69
N CYS A 496 -7.93 -17.08 25.52
CA CYS A 496 -9.29 -17.23 25.01
C CYS A 496 -10.29 -16.65 26.02
N VAL A 497 -10.83 -15.46 25.76
CA VAL A 497 -11.91 -14.92 26.59
C VAL A 497 -13.18 -15.68 26.28
N LYS A 498 -13.56 -16.61 27.17
CA LYS A 498 -14.89 -17.21 27.16
C LYS A 498 -15.90 -16.12 27.52
N LYS A 499 -16.64 -15.58 26.55
CA LYS A 499 -17.79 -14.74 26.85
C LYS A 499 -18.83 -15.63 27.57
N GLU A 500 -18.98 -15.45 28.88
CA GLU A 500 -20.12 -16.05 29.58
C GLU A 500 -21.42 -15.49 28.97
N LYS A 501 -22.24 -16.38 28.44
CA LYS A 501 -23.59 -16.00 27.98
C LYS A 501 -24.43 -15.56 29.18
N PRO A 502 -25.22 -14.48 29.06
CA PRO A 502 -26.25 -14.20 30.03
C PRO A 502 -27.15 -15.42 30.08
N LYS A 503 -27.49 -15.87 31.31
CA LYS A 503 -28.30 -17.06 31.58
C LYS A 503 -29.69 -16.90 30.99
N ARG A 504 -29.89 -17.27 29.73
CA ARG A 504 -31.19 -17.67 29.17
C ARG A 504 -31.03 -18.61 28.00
N ALA A 505 -31.52 -19.83 28.23
CA ALA A 505 -31.97 -20.88 27.31
C ALA A 505 -30.95 -21.44 26.30
N SER A 506 -30.68 -22.73 26.51
CA SER A 506 -30.29 -23.81 25.58
C SER A 506 -29.09 -23.59 24.67
N ALA A 507 -28.02 -24.25 25.07
CA ALA A 507 -27.09 -25.01 24.25
C ALA A 507 -26.61 -24.40 22.92
N MET A 508 -25.55 -23.59 23.00
CA MET A 508 -24.35 -23.68 22.16
C MET A 508 -23.35 -22.64 22.66
N SER A 509 -22.30 -23.10 23.30
CA SER A 509 -21.19 -22.21 23.67
C SER A 509 -20.40 -21.87 22.41
N LEU A 510 -20.52 -20.67 21.90
CA LEU A 510 -19.61 -20.13 20.90
C LEU A 510 -18.26 -19.87 21.59
N GLN A 511 -17.28 -20.72 21.32
CA GLN A 511 -15.88 -20.41 21.61
C GLN A 511 -15.40 -19.38 20.60
N VAL A 512 -14.96 -18.23 21.08
CA VAL A 512 -14.36 -17.15 20.25
C VAL A 512 -12.90 -17.49 19.89
N CYS A 513 -12.39 -18.62 20.35
CA CYS A 513 -11.08 -19.11 19.95
C CYS A 513 -11.22 -20.06 18.75
N PRO A 514 -10.51 -19.87 17.68
CA PRO A 514 -10.33 -20.91 16.70
C PRO A 514 -9.47 -22.01 17.37
N ALA A 515 -10.12 -23.02 17.95
CA ALA A 515 -9.45 -24.25 18.33
C ALA A 515 -9.14 -24.99 17.04
N LEU A 516 -7.97 -24.74 16.47
CA LEU A 516 -7.48 -25.50 15.33
C LEU A 516 -7.00 -26.85 15.84
N SER A 517 -7.83 -27.86 15.73
CA SER A 517 -7.39 -29.23 15.83
C SER A 517 -6.66 -29.61 14.55
N LEU A 518 -5.36 -29.79 14.64
CA LEU A 518 -4.48 -30.26 13.57
C LEU A 518 -4.87 -31.63 12.96
N ASN A 519 -5.89 -32.28 13.47
CA ASN A 519 -6.27 -33.66 13.10
C ASN A 519 -7.64 -33.80 12.43
N SER A 520 -8.33 -32.72 12.05
CA SER A 520 -9.62 -32.91 11.39
C SER A 520 -9.48 -32.97 9.86
N ARG A 521 -9.80 -34.11 9.29
CA ARG A 521 -9.91 -34.31 7.83
C ARG A 521 -11.13 -33.62 7.18
N HIS A 522 -11.83 -32.77 7.91
CA HIS A 522 -13.03 -32.05 7.46
C HIS A 522 -12.89 -30.54 7.72
N GLY A 523 -11.98 -29.89 6.92
CA GLY A 523 -11.69 -28.46 7.05
C GLY A 523 -12.82 -27.51 6.66
N GLU A 524 -13.88 -27.97 6.00
CA GLU A 524 -14.95 -27.11 5.50
C GLU A 524 -16.03 -26.72 6.55
N GLN A 525 -16.23 -27.53 7.58
CA GLN A 525 -17.26 -27.26 8.60
C GLN A 525 -16.81 -26.38 9.77
N LEU A 526 -15.50 -26.14 9.96
CA LEU A 526 -15.00 -25.37 11.10
C LEU A 526 -14.86 -23.85 10.83
N VAL A 527 -14.85 -23.44 9.57
CA VAL A 527 -14.73 -22.02 9.21
C VAL A 527 -16.06 -21.27 9.44
N GLU A 528 -17.20 -21.93 9.24
CA GLU A 528 -18.53 -21.33 9.51
C GLU A 528 -18.81 -21.07 10.99
N SER A 529 -18.14 -21.79 11.91
CA SER A 529 -18.37 -21.61 13.34
C SER A 529 -17.47 -20.59 14.02
N ALA A 530 -16.38 -20.16 13.39
CA ALA A 530 -15.38 -19.26 13.99
C ALA A 530 -15.61 -17.77 13.70
N CYS A 531 -16.33 -17.45 12.65
CA CYS A 531 -16.63 -16.06 12.27
C CYS A 531 -18.13 -15.90 12.06
N HIS A 532 -18.89 -15.71 13.13
CA HIS A 532 -20.23 -15.16 12.99
C HIS A 532 -20.08 -13.67 12.67
N ILE A 533 -19.98 -13.35 11.39
CA ILE A 533 -20.35 -12.04 10.88
C ILE A 533 -21.85 -11.95 11.10
N PRO A 534 -22.37 -10.93 11.82
CA PRO A 534 -23.82 -10.76 11.93
C PRO A 534 -24.39 -10.69 10.53
N ASP A 535 -25.37 -11.55 10.24
CA ASP A 535 -26.05 -11.63 8.96
C ASP A 535 -26.40 -10.24 8.42
N ALA A 536 -25.79 -9.87 7.32
CA ALA A 536 -26.34 -8.88 6.43
C ALA A 536 -27.53 -9.54 5.68
N GLN A 537 -28.64 -9.73 6.38
CA GLN A 537 -29.83 -10.45 5.87
C GLN A 537 -30.54 -9.76 4.70
N ASN A 538 -30.02 -8.66 4.17
CA ASN A 538 -30.68 -7.91 3.11
C ASN A 538 -29.91 -7.76 1.80
N ASP A 539 -28.67 -8.30 1.68
CA ASP A 539 -27.86 -8.13 0.46
C ASP A 539 -27.71 -9.41 -0.38
N HIS A 540 -28.61 -10.37 -0.25
CA HIS A 540 -28.53 -11.69 -0.86
C HIS A 540 -28.82 -11.79 -2.37
N LYS A 541 -28.88 -10.69 -3.12
CA LYS A 541 -29.31 -10.80 -4.53
C LYS A 541 -28.20 -10.91 -5.57
N CYS A 542 -26.89 -10.87 -5.21
CA CYS A 542 -25.82 -10.83 -6.21
C CYS A 542 -24.67 -11.82 -6.02
N PHE A 543 -24.80 -12.87 -5.19
CA PHE A 543 -23.63 -13.66 -4.78
C PHE A 543 -23.74 -15.18 -4.86
N SER A 544 -24.56 -15.74 -5.74
CA SER A 544 -24.42 -17.15 -6.13
C SER A 544 -23.61 -17.24 -7.43
N ASP A 545 -22.69 -18.20 -7.50
CA ASP A 545 -21.91 -18.50 -8.73
C ASP A 545 -22.84 -18.83 -9.94
N GLU A 546 -24.10 -19.13 -9.72
CA GLU A 546 -25.11 -19.40 -10.75
C GLU A 546 -25.69 -18.13 -11.40
N GLU A 547 -25.68 -16.98 -10.70
CA GLU A 547 -26.19 -15.72 -11.26
C GLU A 547 -25.14 -14.94 -12.04
N CYS A 548 -23.86 -15.22 -11.83
CA CYS A 548 -22.73 -14.58 -12.53
C CYS A 548 -22.13 -15.47 -13.61
N GLY A 549 -22.88 -16.08 -14.49
CA GLY A 549 -22.48 -16.93 -15.62
C GLY A 549 -20.99 -17.26 -15.73
N VAL A 550 -20.60 -18.46 -15.31
CA VAL A 550 -19.25 -18.97 -15.46
C VAL A 550 -19.03 -19.36 -16.92
N ASP A 551 -18.17 -18.63 -17.63
CA ASP A 551 -17.70 -19.10 -18.94
C ASP A 551 -16.62 -20.17 -18.70
N SER A 552 -16.98 -21.41 -19.01
CA SER A 552 -16.16 -22.60 -18.79
C SER A 552 -14.93 -22.71 -19.72
N THR A 553 -14.73 -21.75 -20.61
CA THR A 553 -13.65 -21.80 -21.63
C THR A 553 -12.50 -20.84 -21.37
N SER A 554 -12.61 -19.94 -20.39
CA SER A 554 -11.51 -19.06 -20.00
C SER A 554 -11.41 -18.99 -18.48
N CYS A 555 -10.23 -19.17 -17.92
CA CYS A 555 -9.92 -19.03 -16.49
C CYS A 555 -10.09 -17.59 -15.95
N ARG A 556 -11.02 -16.81 -16.49
CA ARG A 556 -11.29 -15.44 -16.08
C ARG A 556 -12.56 -15.41 -15.25
N ARG A 557 -12.45 -15.27 -13.94
CA ARG A 557 -13.59 -14.98 -13.08
C ARG A 557 -14.10 -13.57 -13.39
N ARG A 558 -15.38 -13.44 -13.69
CA ARG A 558 -16.08 -12.15 -13.70
C ARG A 558 -16.59 -11.88 -12.29
N SER A 559 -16.31 -10.70 -11.77
CA SER A 559 -16.89 -10.24 -10.51
C SER A 559 -17.85 -9.08 -10.79
N CYS A 560 -18.90 -8.97 -9.98
CA CYS A 560 -19.84 -7.86 -10.07
C CYS A 560 -19.21 -6.59 -9.50
N SER A 561 -19.31 -5.46 -10.20
CA SER A 561 -18.91 -4.14 -9.71
C SER A 561 -20.00 -3.56 -8.80
N LEU A 562 -19.63 -2.54 -8.04
CA LEU A 562 -20.50 -1.85 -7.05
C LEU A 562 -21.81 -1.27 -7.58
N GLY A 563 -22.09 -1.35 -8.85
CA GLY A 563 -23.34 -0.90 -9.47
C GLY A 563 -24.18 -2.03 -10.10
N GLY A 564 -23.85 -3.30 -9.80
CA GLY A 564 -24.55 -4.45 -10.42
C GLY A 564 -24.08 -4.78 -11.84
N TYR A 565 -22.97 -4.22 -12.29
CA TYR A 565 -22.35 -4.52 -13.58
C TYR A 565 -21.20 -5.51 -13.41
N CYS A 566 -21.14 -6.55 -14.26
CA CYS A 566 -19.98 -7.44 -14.33
C CYS A 566 -18.82 -6.71 -15.01
N GLY A 567 -17.75 -6.43 -14.30
CA GLY A 567 -16.53 -5.79 -14.80
C GLY A 567 -15.36 -6.77 -14.91
N LEU A 568 -14.45 -6.52 -15.84
CA LEU A 568 -13.13 -7.17 -15.87
C LEU A 568 -12.22 -6.44 -14.89
N TRP A 569 -11.61 -7.17 -13.93
CA TRP A 569 -10.58 -6.62 -13.06
C TRP A 569 -9.35 -6.25 -13.88
N LEU A 570 -8.87 -5.02 -13.73
CA LEU A 570 -7.56 -4.64 -14.25
C LEU A 570 -6.49 -5.21 -13.30
N ILE A 571 -5.86 -6.30 -13.70
CA ILE A 571 -4.59 -6.74 -13.10
C ILE A 571 -3.52 -6.02 -13.89
N ILE A 572 -2.84 -5.08 -13.25
CA ILE A 572 -1.74 -4.31 -13.83
C ILE A 572 -0.45 -5.10 -13.71
#